data_f4fd8cffd3eb1274ff0d9ae921ec09e4
#
_entry.id   f4fd8cffd3eb1274ff0d9ae921ec09e4
#
_cell.length_a   1.000
_cell.length_b   1.000
_cell.length_c   1.000
_cell.angle_alpha   90.00
_cell.angle_beta   90.00
_cell.angle_gamma   90.00
#
_symmetry.space_group_name_H-M   'P 1'
#
loop_
_entity.id
_entity.type
_entity.pdbx_description
1 polymer ?
#
loop_
_entity_poly.entity_id
_entity_poly.type
_entity_poly.pdbx_seq_one_letter_code
_entity_poly.pdbx_strand_id
1 'polypeptide(L)'
;LVGRRDVIAACKKLRTQIDFGKFIPEQKAAIAAMTGPLEPIKAQCAEYQRRRDALCGGFRSIGWDVPDSHGSMFVWAPVPQGHGTSMEFCMEMIEKAGVICTPGSSFGPSGEGYVRFALTLPVKKITEAVQAVKNSGLIG
;
A
#
# COMPACT_ATOMS: atom_id res chain seq x y z
N LEU A 1 -8.66 -19.01 -0.62
CA LEU A 1 -7.58 -19.41 0.28
C LEU A 1 -6.79 -20.55 -0.35
N VAL A 2 -5.47 -20.44 -0.38
CA VAL A 2 -4.56 -21.43 -0.95
C VAL A 2 -3.45 -21.68 0.09
N GLY A 3 -3.02 -22.93 0.27
CA GLY A 3 -1.98 -23.27 1.24
C GLY A 3 -1.93 -24.75 1.60
N ARG A 4 -1.31 -25.07 2.71
CA ARG A 4 -1.23 -26.44 3.24
C ARG A 4 -2.64 -27.03 3.40
N ARG A 5 -2.80 -28.29 3.01
CA ARG A 5 -4.09 -28.99 3.00
C ARG A 5 -4.78 -29.00 4.35
N ASP A 6 -4.06 -29.29 5.43
CA ASP A 6 -4.58 -29.35 6.80
C ASP A 6 -5.05 -27.97 7.29
N VAL A 7 -4.29 -26.90 7.02
CA VAL A 7 -4.68 -25.53 7.36
C VAL A 7 -5.91 -25.10 6.58
N ILE A 8 -5.96 -25.38 5.28
CA ILE A 8 -7.13 -25.07 4.45
C ILE A 8 -8.36 -25.84 4.93
N ALA A 9 -8.22 -27.10 5.33
CA ALA A 9 -9.33 -27.89 5.86
C ALA A 9 -9.87 -27.29 7.18
N ALA A 10 -8.99 -26.90 8.09
CA ALA A 10 -9.36 -26.24 9.34
C ALA A 10 -10.08 -24.88 9.09
N CYS A 11 -9.51 -24.05 8.20
CA CYS A 11 -10.12 -22.77 7.81
C CYS A 11 -11.52 -22.98 7.16
N LYS A 12 -11.64 -24.00 6.29
CA LYS A 12 -12.91 -24.32 5.65
C LYS A 12 -13.96 -24.73 6.68
N LYS A 13 -13.58 -25.60 7.65
CA LYS A 13 -14.47 -26.02 8.74
C LYS A 13 -14.90 -24.84 9.60
N LEU A 14 -13.98 -23.98 10.01
CA LEU A 14 -14.30 -22.78 10.79
C LEU A 14 -15.27 -21.87 10.02
N ARG A 15 -15.01 -21.68 8.74
CA ARG A 15 -15.78 -20.77 7.91
C ARG A 15 -17.23 -21.19 7.73
N THR A 16 -17.54 -22.50 7.74
CA THR A 16 -18.93 -22.98 7.69
C THR A 16 -19.75 -22.55 8.91
N GLN A 17 -19.11 -22.08 10.00
CA GLN A 17 -19.78 -21.59 11.20
C GLN A 17 -19.87 -20.05 11.24
N ILE A 18 -19.16 -19.36 10.35
CA ILE A 18 -19.10 -17.88 10.29
C ILE A 18 -19.98 -17.35 9.17
N ASP A 19 -19.81 -17.88 7.97
CA ASP A 19 -20.62 -17.54 6.80
C ASP A 19 -21.05 -18.82 6.07
N PHE A 20 -22.27 -18.89 5.61
CA PHE A 20 -22.82 -20.05 4.92
C PHE A 20 -22.34 -20.15 3.45
N GLY A 21 -21.48 -19.27 3.02
CA GLY A 21 -20.87 -19.24 1.70
C GLY A 21 -20.75 -17.83 1.15
N LYS A 22 -19.89 -17.68 0.15
CA LYS A 22 -19.72 -16.42 -0.59
C LYS A 22 -20.86 -16.21 -1.57
N PHE A 23 -21.23 -14.95 -1.76
CA PHE A 23 -22.17 -14.53 -2.79
C PHE A 23 -21.75 -15.07 -4.16
N ILE A 24 -22.67 -15.73 -4.85
CA ILE A 24 -22.38 -16.47 -6.09
C ILE A 24 -21.76 -15.57 -7.19
N PRO A 25 -22.22 -14.33 -7.42
CA PRO A 25 -21.58 -13.44 -8.39
C PRO A 25 -20.10 -13.18 -8.11
N GLU A 26 -19.67 -13.04 -6.85
CA GLU A 26 -18.26 -12.90 -6.49
C GLU A 26 -17.44 -14.15 -6.85
N GLN A 27 -18.01 -15.33 -6.64
CA GLN A 27 -17.37 -16.59 -7.01
C GLN A 27 -17.19 -16.69 -8.53
N LYS A 28 -18.23 -16.34 -9.30
CA LYS A 28 -18.17 -16.32 -10.77
C LYS A 28 -17.18 -15.29 -11.30
N ALA A 29 -17.14 -14.09 -10.69
CA ALA A 29 -16.16 -13.07 -11.03
C ALA A 29 -14.73 -13.53 -10.74
N ALA A 30 -14.48 -14.18 -9.60
CA ALA A 30 -13.19 -14.75 -9.27
C ALA A 30 -12.76 -15.85 -10.26
N ILE A 31 -13.68 -16.74 -10.66
CA ILE A 31 -13.40 -17.76 -11.68
C ILE A 31 -13.04 -17.09 -13.00
N ALA A 32 -13.81 -16.12 -13.46
CA ALA A 32 -13.56 -15.41 -14.70
C ALA A 32 -12.20 -14.69 -14.68
N ALA A 33 -11.85 -14.07 -13.54
CA ALA A 33 -10.55 -13.39 -13.37
C ALA A 33 -9.37 -14.38 -13.37
N MET A 34 -9.54 -15.58 -12.81
CA MET A 34 -8.47 -16.59 -12.74
C MET A 34 -8.32 -17.40 -14.02
N THR A 35 -9.37 -17.52 -14.84
CA THR A 35 -9.37 -18.33 -16.07
C THR A 35 -9.37 -17.48 -17.34
N GLY A 36 -9.57 -16.19 -17.22
CA GLY A 36 -9.60 -15.25 -18.33
C GLY A 36 -8.20 -14.78 -18.79
N PRO A 37 -8.17 -13.86 -19.75
CA PRO A 37 -6.91 -13.32 -20.27
C PRO A 37 -6.15 -12.54 -19.19
N LEU A 38 -4.82 -12.61 -19.21
CA LEU A 38 -3.94 -11.94 -18.24
C LEU A 38 -3.58 -10.48 -18.60
N GLU A 39 -3.92 -10.06 -19.83
CA GLU A 39 -3.56 -8.72 -20.34
C GLU A 39 -4.10 -7.57 -19.47
N PRO A 40 -5.36 -7.59 -18.99
CA PRO A 40 -5.87 -6.56 -18.08
C PRO A 40 -5.10 -6.51 -16.75
N ILE A 41 -4.70 -7.68 -16.23
CA ILE A 41 -3.93 -7.77 -14.98
C ILE A 41 -2.53 -7.21 -15.19
N LYS A 42 -1.86 -7.57 -16.29
CA LYS A 42 -0.54 -7.03 -16.64
C LYS A 42 -0.58 -5.51 -16.83
N ALA A 43 -1.60 -4.99 -17.49
CA ALA A 43 -1.79 -3.55 -17.66
C ALA A 43 -1.96 -2.84 -16.32
N GLN A 44 -2.75 -3.41 -15.41
CA GLN A 44 -2.93 -2.86 -14.06
C GLN A 44 -1.63 -2.92 -13.23
N CYS A 45 -0.89 -4.02 -13.31
CA CYS A 45 0.41 -4.13 -12.65
C CYS A 45 1.42 -3.09 -13.17
N ALA A 46 1.46 -2.86 -14.48
CA ALA A 46 2.31 -1.85 -15.09
C ALA A 46 1.94 -0.43 -14.63
N GLU A 47 0.63 -0.15 -14.43
CA GLU A 47 0.18 1.12 -13.89
C GLU A 47 0.62 1.30 -12.43
N TYR A 48 0.46 0.30 -11.57
CA TYR A 48 0.96 0.36 -10.20
C TYR A 48 2.48 0.51 -10.14
N GLN A 49 3.21 -0.14 -11.04
CA GLN A 49 4.67 0.05 -11.14
C GLN A 49 5.02 1.50 -11.45
N ARG A 50 4.37 2.14 -12.44
CA ARG A 50 4.59 3.56 -12.74
C ARG A 50 4.31 4.47 -11.55
N ARG A 51 3.25 4.21 -10.81
CA ARG A 51 2.88 4.97 -9.60
C ARG A 51 3.90 4.76 -8.47
N ARG A 52 4.35 3.54 -8.25
CA ARG A 52 5.42 3.22 -7.30
C ARG A 52 6.70 3.97 -7.66
N ASP A 53 7.12 3.90 -8.91
CA ASP A 53 8.35 4.53 -9.36
C ASP A 53 8.30 6.06 -9.21
N ALA A 54 7.13 6.66 -9.48
CA ALA A 54 6.91 8.08 -9.27
C ALA A 54 6.98 8.46 -7.78
N LEU A 55 6.41 7.66 -6.88
CA LEU A 55 6.43 7.93 -5.45
C LEU A 55 7.83 7.69 -4.84
N CYS A 56 8.35 6.48 -5.00
CA CYS A 56 9.63 6.09 -4.39
C CYS A 56 10.79 6.90 -4.99
N GLY A 57 10.85 7.01 -6.32
CA GLY A 57 11.86 7.82 -7.00
C GLY A 57 11.74 9.30 -6.66
N GLY A 58 10.51 9.80 -6.58
CA GLY A 58 10.23 11.18 -6.16
C GLY A 58 10.73 11.46 -4.74
N PHE A 59 10.41 10.62 -3.77
CA PHE A 59 10.88 10.79 -2.39
C PHE A 59 12.41 10.67 -2.29
N ARG A 60 13.03 9.71 -2.98
CA ARG A 60 14.50 9.62 -3.02
C ARG A 60 15.14 10.89 -3.62
N SER A 61 14.53 11.50 -4.63
CA SER A 61 15.04 12.73 -5.23
C SER A 61 15.05 13.95 -4.32
N ILE A 62 14.27 13.91 -3.23
CA ILE A 62 14.21 14.97 -2.21
C ILE A 62 14.94 14.58 -0.91
N GLY A 63 15.70 13.48 -0.91
CA GLY A 63 16.52 13.05 0.22
C GLY A 63 15.87 12.02 1.15
N TRP A 64 14.65 11.57 0.87
CA TRP A 64 14.00 10.53 1.66
C TRP A 64 14.23 9.15 1.05
N ASP A 65 15.04 8.32 1.72
CA ASP A 65 15.39 6.98 1.25
C ASP A 65 14.23 5.99 1.44
N VAL A 66 13.32 5.98 0.47
CA VAL A 66 12.17 5.08 0.43
C VAL A 66 12.48 3.91 -0.50
N PRO A 67 12.46 2.66 0.02
CA PRO A 67 12.71 1.47 -0.79
C PRO A 67 11.57 1.20 -1.76
N ASP A 68 11.89 0.56 -2.89
CA ASP A 68 10.88 0.11 -3.83
C ASP A 68 10.06 -1.04 -3.25
N SER A 69 8.75 -0.93 -3.32
CA SER A 69 7.85 -2.04 -3.00
C SER A 69 7.91 -3.09 -4.12
N HIS A 70 8.16 -4.35 -3.76
CA HIS A 70 8.22 -5.46 -4.73
C HIS A 70 6.85 -6.00 -5.14
N GLY A 71 5.79 -5.54 -4.52
CA GLY A 71 4.43 -5.97 -4.82
C GLY A 71 3.38 -5.13 -4.10
N SER A 72 2.13 -5.44 -4.34
CA SER A 72 0.95 -4.74 -3.82
C SER A 72 0.77 -3.30 -4.35
N MET A 73 -0.28 -2.68 -3.88
CA MET A 73 -0.62 -1.27 -4.16
C MET A 73 -0.16 -0.33 -3.04
N PHE A 74 0.75 -0.77 -2.20
CA PHE A 74 1.23 0.00 -1.05
C PHE A 74 2.74 0.14 -1.08
N VAL A 75 3.22 1.28 -0.57
CA VAL A 75 4.63 1.53 -0.28
C VAL A 75 4.78 1.67 1.22
N TRP A 76 5.75 0.98 1.77
CA TRP A 76 6.13 1.01 3.17
C TRP A 76 7.41 1.83 3.30
N ALA A 77 7.30 3.02 3.88
CA ALA A 77 8.41 3.97 3.95
C ALA A 77 8.88 4.14 5.41
N PRO A 78 10.18 4.15 5.67
CA PRO A 78 10.69 4.45 7.01
C PRO A 78 10.38 5.92 7.35
N VAL A 79 10.03 6.20 8.61
CA VAL A 79 9.96 7.57 9.11
C VAL A 79 11.36 8.17 9.05
N PRO A 80 11.54 9.39 8.49
CA PRO A 80 12.85 10.01 8.40
C PRO A 80 13.44 10.30 9.79
N GLN A 81 14.78 10.35 9.88
CA GLN A 81 15.44 10.71 11.14
C GLN A 81 15.07 12.14 11.57
N GLY A 82 14.95 12.33 12.87
CA GLY A 82 14.58 13.64 13.44
C GLY A 82 13.09 13.85 13.64
N HIS A 83 12.24 12.94 13.15
CA HIS A 83 10.80 12.92 13.44
C HIS A 83 10.51 11.98 14.61
N GLY A 84 9.35 12.17 15.24
CA GLY A 84 8.89 11.35 16.36
C GLY A 84 8.34 10.00 15.95
N THR A 85 7.24 9.60 16.54
CA THR A 85 6.52 8.35 16.22
C THR A 85 5.92 8.40 14.82
N SER A 86 5.57 7.22 14.29
CA SER A 86 4.88 7.11 12.99
C SER A 86 3.57 7.89 12.93
N MET A 87 2.87 8.03 14.07
CA MET A 87 1.65 8.84 14.15
C MET A 87 1.97 10.34 14.09
N GLU A 88 2.96 10.82 14.85
CA GLU A 88 3.38 12.23 14.83
C GLU A 88 3.83 12.63 13.42
N PHE A 89 4.63 11.81 12.76
CA PHE A 89 5.04 12.05 11.38
C PHE A 89 3.85 12.11 10.41
N CYS A 90 2.86 11.22 10.55
CA CYS A 90 1.63 11.30 9.74
C CYS A 90 0.88 12.62 9.96
N MET A 91 0.81 13.11 11.18
CA MET A 91 0.18 14.42 11.47
C MET A 91 0.97 15.57 10.84
N GLU A 92 2.30 15.56 10.95
CA GLU A 92 3.14 16.56 10.28
C GLU A 92 2.97 16.54 8.75
N MET A 93 2.86 15.36 8.13
CA MET A 93 2.60 15.21 6.70
C MET A 93 1.28 15.85 6.29
N ILE A 94 0.23 15.69 7.09
CA ILE A 94 -1.08 16.32 6.84
C ILE A 94 -0.99 17.83 7.01
N GLU A 95 -0.45 18.30 8.11
CA GLU A 95 -0.43 19.72 8.48
C GLU A 95 0.47 20.57 7.58
N LYS A 96 1.67 20.05 7.26
CA LYS A 96 2.69 20.82 6.52
C LYS A 96 2.64 20.58 5.01
N ALA A 97 2.25 19.38 4.56
CA ALA A 97 2.26 19.02 3.15
C ALA A 97 0.89 18.69 2.56
N GLY A 98 -0.15 18.54 3.38
CA GLY A 98 -1.49 18.12 2.93
C GLY A 98 -1.51 16.69 2.38
N VAL A 99 -0.55 15.85 2.78
CA VAL A 99 -0.40 14.46 2.30
C VAL A 99 -0.79 13.49 3.39
N ILE A 100 -1.72 12.59 3.06
CA ILE A 100 -2.21 11.56 3.99
C ILE A 100 -1.43 10.26 3.78
N CYS A 101 -0.91 9.72 4.88
CA CYS A 101 -0.34 8.37 4.97
C CYS A 101 -0.88 7.66 6.21
N THR A 102 -0.68 6.35 6.29
CA THR A 102 -1.13 5.55 7.43
C THR A 102 0.08 5.27 8.34
N PRO A 103 0.00 5.55 9.66
CA PRO A 103 1.10 5.23 10.55
C PRO A 103 1.27 3.71 10.66
N GLY A 104 2.52 3.27 10.68
CA GLY A 104 2.84 1.84 10.74
C GLY A 104 2.40 1.19 12.05
N SER A 105 2.37 1.93 13.15
CA SER A 105 1.83 1.48 14.44
C SER A 105 0.38 0.98 14.35
N SER A 106 -0.42 1.44 13.39
CA SER A 106 -1.77 0.93 13.12
C SER A 106 -1.80 -0.55 12.68
N PHE A 107 -0.66 -1.10 12.28
CA PHE A 107 -0.50 -2.51 11.87
C PHE A 107 0.16 -3.38 12.94
N GLY A 108 0.36 -2.83 14.12
CA GLY A 108 0.98 -3.49 15.27
C GLY A 108 2.33 -2.88 15.66
N PRO A 109 2.89 -3.30 16.81
CA PRO A 109 4.12 -2.70 17.36
C PRO A 109 5.32 -2.76 16.40
N SER A 110 5.42 -3.83 15.61
CA SER A 110 6.50 -3.99 14.62
C SER A 110 6.42 -3.01 13.45
N GLY A 111 5.31 -2.31 13.30
CA GLY A 111 5.12 -1.28 12.26
C GLY A 111 5.58 0.10 12.70
N GLU A 112 5.93 0.30 13.98
CA GLU A 112 6.44 1.58 14.44
C GLU A 112 7.75 1.95 13.74
N GLY A 113 7.95 3.26 13.50
CA GLY A 113 9.05 3.78 12.69
C GLY A 113 8.83 3.72 11.17
N TYR A 114 7.63 3.35 10.73
CA TYR A 114 7.25 3.32 9.31
C TYR A 114 5.92 4.01 9.06
N VAL A 115 5.71 4.42 7.80
CA VAL A 115 4.40 4.89 7.30
C VAL A 115 4.06 4.18 6.00
N ARG A 116 2.75 4.02 5.72
CA ARG A 116 2.26 3.36 4.52
C ARG A 116 1.57 4.34 3.59
N PHE A 117 1.97 4.35 2.34
CA PHE A 117 1.30 5.06 1.25
C PHE A 117 0.50 4.10 0.38
N ALA A 118 -0.64 4.56 -0.14
CA ALA A 118 -1.46 3.83 -1.10
C ALA A 118 -1.26 4.42 -2.52
N LEU A 119 -0.96 3.56 -3.50
CA LEU A 119 -0.74 3.93 -4.90
C LEU A 119 -2.07 4.05 -5.69
N THR A 120 -3.09 4.62 -5.08
CA THR A 120 -4.44 4.71 -5.67
C THR A 120 -4.61 5.89 -6.62
N LEU A 121 -3.77 6.91 -6.49
CA LEU A 121 -3.85 8.14 -7.30
C LEU A 121 -3.04 8.02 -8.59
N PRO A 122 -3.41 8.79 -9.65
CA PRO A 122 -2.61 8.88 -10.88
C PRO A 122 -1.22 9.45 -10.61
N VAL A 123 -0.24 9.10 -11.46
CA VAL A 123 1.15 9.56 -11.38
C VAL A 123 1.26 11.08 -11.20
N LYS A 124 0.46 11.86 -11.94
CA LYS A 124 0.42 13.33 -11.79
C LYS A 124 0.16 13.77 -10.35
N LYS A 125 -0.85 13.17 -9.70
CA LYS A 125 -1.19 13.50 -8.30
C LYS A 125 -0.11 13.04 -7.31
N ILE A 126 0.52 11.92 -7.58
CA ILE A 126 1.66 11.43 -6.79
C ILE A 126 2.83 12.41 -6.89
N THR A 127 3.15 12.89 -8.09
CA THR A 127 4.21 13.89 -8.31
C THR A 127 3.89 15.23 -7.61
N GLU A 128 2.62 15.68 -7.67
CA GLU A 128 2.16 16.86 -6.93
C GLU A 128 2.35 16.68 -5.40
N ALA A 129 2.02 15.50 -4.87
CA ALA A 129 2.22 15.18 -3.45
C ALA A 129 3.71 15.19 -3.06
N VAL A 130 4.58 14.59 -3.87
CA VAL A 130 6.04 14.63 -3.64
C VAL A 130 6.53 16.07 -3.62
N GLN A 131 6.07 16.91 -4.54
CA GLN A 131 6.45 18.33 -4.58
C GLN A 131 5.94 19.11 -3.35
N ALA A 132 4.75 18.78 -2.87
CA ALA A 132 4.21 19.36 -1.64
C ALA A 132 5.07 19.00 -0.42
N VAL A 133 5.48 17.74 -0.31
CA VAL A 133 6.41 17.28 0.75
C VAL A 133 7.76 18.01 0.64
N LYS A 134 8.31 18.15 -0.56
CA LYS A 134 9.55 18.92 -0.78
C LYS A 134 9.41 20.36 -0.28
N ASN A 135 8.31 21.02 -0.66
CA ASN A 135 8.08 22.43 -0.33
C ASN A 135 7.78 22.66 1.16
N SER A 136 7.35 21.63 1.88
CA SER A 136 7.04 21.71 3.33
C SER A 136 8.30 21.74 4.21
N GLY A 137 9.47 21.37 3.68
CA GLY A 137 10.70 21.25 4.45
C GLY A 137 10.70 20.08 5.46
N LEU A 138 9.77 19.13 5.33
CA LEU A 138 9.74 17.93 6.19
C LEU A 138 10.92 16.98 5.94
N ILE A 139 11.42 16.99 4.72
CA ILE A 139 12.53 16.15 4.28
C ILE A 139 13.65 17.09 3.83
N GLY A 140 14.78 17.02 4.48
CA GLY A 140 15.92 17.90 4.16
C GLY A 140 16.91 17.98 5.28
#